data_ac3bf72e3c06acd6c2bdd845549b78b8
#
_entry.id   ac3bf72e3c06acd6c2bdd845549b78b8
#
_cell.length_a   1.000
_cell.length_b   1.000
_cell.length_c   1.000
_cell.angle_alpha   90.00
_cell.angle_beta   90.00
_cell.angle_gamma   90.00
#
_symmetry.space_group_name_H-M   'P 1'
#
loop_
_entity.id
_entity.type
_entity.pdbx_description
1 polymer ?
#
loop_
_entity_poly.entity_id
_entity_poly.type
_entity_poly.pdbx_seq_one_letter_code
_entity_poly.pdbx_strand_id
1 'polypeptide(L)'
;MQSANKMCVALLFGGMSSEHEVSCVSVGNFVRNIDRSKYEVLTVGITKEGRWLYTEATAEQMADGSWEELTGNMPCVISPDRADHGMILFTPDGRVEKMHLDVVIPVLHGLWGEDGTVQGLLELAGIAYVGCGVLASSVCMDKAVSNAMFEANGVPHTCLLYTSDAADEARS
;
A
#
# COMPACT_ATOMS: atom_id res chain seq x y z
N MET A 1 -23.01 10.12 25.85
CA MET A 1 -21.71 10.43 25.23
C MET A 1 -21.77 9.77 23.87
N GLN A 2 -21.87 10.55 22.79
CA GLN A 2 -21.77 10.01 21.43
C GLN A 2 -20.34 9.45 21.29
N SER A 3 -20.23 8.15 20.98
CA SER A 3 -18.96 7.57 20.51
C SER A 3 -18.53 8.40 19.32
N ALA A 4 -17.41 9.11 19.42
CA ALA A 4 -16.84 9.79 18.27
C ALA A 4 -16.57 8.69 17.21
N ASN A 5 -17.21 8.85 16.04
CA ASN A 5 -17.02 7.91 14.95
C ASN A 5 -15.55 8.00 14.54
N LYS A 6 -14.78 6.94 14.80
CA LYS A 6 -13.36 6.91 14.43
C LYS A 6 -13.26 6.88 12.90
N MET A 7 -12.24 7.54 12.36
CA MET A 7 -11.90 7.43 10.96
C MET A 7 -11.37 6.02 10.66
N CYS A 8 -11.92 5.36 9.66
CA CYS A 8 -11.51 4.03 9.24
C CYS A 8 -10.32 4.11 8.28
N VAL A 9 -9.18 3.59 8.72
CA VAL A 9 -7.90 3.66 8.01
C VAL A 9 -7.45 2.27 7.61
N ALA A 10 -7.22 2.04 6.32
CA ALA A 10 -6.59 0.80 5.86
C ALA A 10 -5.08 1.02 5.64
N LEU A 11 -4.27 0.17 6.25
CA LEU A 11 -2.83 0.08 6.01
C LEU A 11 -2.58 -1.04 4.99
N LEU A 12 -2.01 -0.70 3.83
CA LEU A 12 -1.57 -1.69 2.83
C LEU A 12 -0.09 -1.95 3.04
N PHE A 13 0.32 -3.23 3.11
CA PHE A 13 1.72 -3.59 3.32
C PHE A 13 2.11 -4.87 2.57
N GLY A 14 3.41 -5.17 2.54
CA GLY A 14 3.96 -6.30 1.78
C GLY A 14 4.18 -5.94 0.32
N GLY A 15 3.50 -6.63 -0.60
CA GLY A 15 3.58 -6.38 -2.05
C GLY A 15 4.53 -7.33 -2.78
N MET A 16 4.47 -7.31 -4.11
CA MET A 16 5.24 -8.21 -4.97
C MET A 16 6.66 -7.71 -5.25
N SER A 17 7.03 -6.53 -4.75
CA SER A 17 8.37 -5.97 -4.98
C SER A 17 9.45 -6.69 -4.17
N SER A 18 10.71 -6.46 -4.55
CA SER A 18 11.87 -6.93 -3.77
C SER A 18 11.97 -6.31 -2.37
N GLU A 19 11.18 -5.27 -2.09
CA GLU A 19 11.14 -4.56 -0.81
C GLU A 19 9.97 -5.00 0.09
N HIS A 20 9.39 -6.18 -0.18
CA HIS A 20 8.29 -6.76 0.58
C HIS A 20 8.57 -6.79 2.10
N GLU A 21 9.72 -7.31 2.50
CA GLU A 21 10.10 -7.42 3.92
C GLU A 21 10.27 -6.04 4.57
N VAL A 22 10.78 -5.06 3.82
CA VAL A 22 10.91 -3.66 4.29
C VAL A 22 9.53 -3.09 4.60
N SER A 23 8.56 -3.34 3.73
CA SER A 23 7.16 -2.94 3.92
C SER A 23 6.56 -3.61 5.17
N CYS A 24 6.78 -4.90 5.37
CA CYS A 24 6.32 -5.65 6.53
C CYS A 24 6.86 -5.09 7.87
N VAL A 25 8.14 -4.72 7.91
CA VAL A 25 8.76 -4.06 9.08
C VAL A 25 8.18 -2.66 9.28
N SER A 26 8.02 -1.91 8.20
CA SER A 26 7.50 -0.53 8.25
C SER A 26 6.08 -0.48 8.80
N VAL A 27 5.18 -1.36 8.34
CA VAL A 27 3.80 -1.40 8.84
C VAL A 27 3.74 -1.78 10.32
N GLY A 28 4.62 -2.68 10.80
CA GLY A 28 4.71 -3.02 12.22
C GLY A 28 4.99 -1.79 13.09
N ASN A 29 5.90 -0.91 12.66
CA ASN A 29 6.15 0.35 13.34
C ASN A 29 4.95 1.30 13.27
N PHE A 30 4.25 1.33 12.13
CA PHE A 30 3.04 2.15 11.97
C PHE A 30 1.94 1.71 12.95
N VAL A 31 1.65 0.41 13.01
CA VAL A 31 0.62 -0.17 13.89
C VAL A 31 0.88 0.09 15.37
N ARG A 32 2.16 0.12 15.81
CA ARG A 32 2.54 0.42 17.19
C ARG A 32 2.31 1.89 17.58
N ASN A 33 2.39 2.81 16.63
CA ASN A 33 2.40 4.25 16.90
C ASN A 33 1.12 4.99 16.51
N ILE A 34 0.23 4.38 15.74
CA ILE A 34 -1.02 5.02 15.32
C ILE A 34 -1.99 5.21 16.51
N ASP A 35 -2.60 6.38 16.60
CA ASP A 35 -3.54 6.74 17.66
C ASP A 35 -4.88 6.00 17.50
N ARG A 36 -5.01 4.86 18.17
CA ARG A 36 -6.23 4.04 18.18
C ARG A 36 -7.45 4.73 18.84
N SER A 37 -7.27 5.86 19.50
CA SER A 37 -8.39 6.64 20.02
C SER A 37 -9.13 7.41 18.91
N LYS A 38 -8.43 7.75 17.83
CA LYS A 38 -8.95 8.51 16.67
C LYS A 38 -9.27 7.64 15.47
N TYR A 39 -8.51 6.55 15.29
CA TYR A 39 -8.54 5.71 14.10
C TYR A 39 -8.98 4.28 14.41
N GLU A 40 -9.89 3.77 13.59
CA GLU A 40 -10.10 2.35 13.42
C GLU A 40 -9.15 1.88 12.32
N VAL A 41 -8.28 0.93 12.63
CA VAL A 41 -7.20 0.55 11.72
C VAL A 41 -7.41 -0.87 11.24
N LEU A 42 -7.53 -1.01 9.94
CA LEU A 42 -7.60 -2.27 9.22
C LEU A 42 -6.25 -2.52 8.55
N THR A 43 -5.78 -3.75 8.58
CA THR A 43 -4.50 -4.12 7.96
C THR A 43 -4.73 -5.09 6.81
N VAL A 44 -4.18 -4.75 5.65
CA VAL A 44 -4.28 -5.54 4.42
C VAL A 44 -2.87 -5.85 3.95
N GLY A 45 -2.49 -7.11 4.09
CA GLY A 45 -1.23 -7.63 3.58
C GLY A 45 -1.36 -8.09 2.13
N ILE A 46 -0.37 -7.78 1.33
CA ILE A 46 -0.25 -8.25 -0.06
C ILE A 46 0.93 -9.22 -0.09
N THR A 47 0.68 -10.48 -0.43
CA THR A 47 1.75 -11.50 -0.50
C THR A 47 2.68 -11.25 -1.69
N LYS A 48 3.80 -11.96 -1.75
CA LYS A 48 4.74 -11.90 -2.89
C LYS A 48 4.11 -12.37 -4.20
N GLU A 49 3.08 -13.22 -4.13
CA GLU A 49 2.28 -13.67 -5.27
C GLU A 49 1.15 -12.70 -5.65
N GLY A 50 1.02 -11.60 -4.93
CA GLY A 50 0.01 -10.57 -5.20
C GLY A 50 -1.38 -10.87 -4.64
N ARG A 51 -1.52 -11.77 -3.66
CA ARG A 51 -2.79 -12.02 -2.98
C ARG A 51 -3.02 -10.94 -1.92
N TRP A 52 -4.21 -10.40 -1.89
CA TRP A 52 -4.64 -9.40 -0.90
C TRP A 52 -5.40 -10.07 0.22
N LEU A 53 -4.92 -9.90 1.45
CA LEU A 53 -5.45 -10.55 2.63
C LEU A 53 -5.69 -9.50 3.72
N TYR A 54 -6.95 -9.38 4.16
CA TYR A 54 -7.22 -8.74 5.44
C TYR A 54 -6.65 -9.61 6.56
N THR A 55 -5.93 -9.01 7.48
CA THR A 55 -5.28 -9.73 8.58
C THR A 55 -5.39 -8.97 9.89
N GLU A 56 -5.55 -9.69 10.99
CA GLU A 56 -5.48 -9.18 12.36
C GLU A 56 -4.13 -9.50 13.02
N ALA A 57 -3.09 -9.67 12.22
CA ALA A 57 -1.75 -9.94 12.70
C ALA A 57 -1.25 -8.88 13.68
N THR A 58 -0.42 -9.29 14.62
CA THR A 58 0.32 -8.35 15.47
C THR A 58 1.43 -7.66 14.70
N ALA A 59 1.95 -6.56 15.22
CA ALA A 59 3.06 -5.84 14.61
C ALA A 59 4.33 -6.72 14.46
N GLU A 60 4.53 -7.66 15.38
CA GLU A 60 5.62 -8.63 15.35
C GLU A 60 5.44 -9.64 14.22
N GLN A 61 4.23 -10.20 14.09
CA GLN A 61 3.89 -11.16 13.02
C GLN A 61 3.96 -10.52 11.63
N MET A 62 3.59 -9.23 11.51
CA MET A 62 3.79 -8.50 10.26
C MET A 62 5.28 -8.37 9.92
N ALA A 63 6.09 -7.97 10.91
CA ALA A 63 7.51 -7.70 10.71
C ALA A 63 8.35 -8.95 10.40
N ASP A 64 7.98 -10.11 10.94
CA ASP A 64 8.70 -11.38 10.73
C ASP A 64 8.14 -12.21 9.58
N GLY A 65 7.03 -11.77 8.95
CA GLY A 65 6.39 -12.42 7.81
C GLY A 65 5.41 -13.54 8.19
N SER A 66 5.30 -13.93 9.45
CA SER A 66 4.40 -15.02 9.88
C SER A 66 2.90 -14.67 9.74
N TRP A 67 2.58 -13.42 9.45
CA TRP A 67 1.21 -12.98 9.19
C TRP A 67 0.55 -13.74 8.02
N GLU A 68 1.31 -14.17 7.01
CA GLU A 68 0.77 -14.88 5.84
C GLU A 68 0.14 -16.23 6.19
N GLU A 69 0.62 -16.88 7.23
CA GLU A 69 0.19 -18.23 7.66
C GLU A 69 -1.00 -18.21 8.63
N LEU A 70 -1.51 -17.03 9.00
CA LEU A 70 -2.60 -16.94 9.96
C LEU A 70 -3.92 -17.47 9.38
N THR A 71 -4.54 -18.40 10.09
CA THR A 71 -5.81 -19.03 9.67
C THR A 71 -6.99 -18.06 9.65
N GLY A 72 -6.86 -16.91 10.31
CA GLY A 72 -7.87 -15.84 10.34
C GLY A 72 -7.82 -14.88 9.16
N ASN A 73 -6.83 -15.01 8.27
CA ASN A 73 -6.71 -14.16 7.11
C ASN A 73 -7.89 -14.37 6.15
N MET A 74 -8.45 -13.25 5.67
CA MET A 74 -9.55 -13.28 4.70
C MET A 74 -9.14 -12.62 3.39
N PRO A 75 -9.35 -13.28 2.24
CA PRO A 75 -9.16 -12.64 0.95
C PRO A 75 -9.98 -11.36 0.85
N CYS A 76 -9.40 -10.30 0.29
CA CYS A 76 -10.08 -9.03 0.13
C CYS A 76 -9.66 -8.34 -1.17
N VAL A 77 -10.46 -7.35 -1.56
CA VAL A 77 -10.14 -6.44 -2.68
C VAL A 77 -10.59 -5.04 -2.32
N ILE A 78 -9.88 -4.01 -2.78
CA ILE A 78 -10.43 -2.66 -2.82
C ILE A 78 -11.35 -2.58 -4.03
N SER A 79 -12.61 -2.22 -3.79
CA SER A 79 -13.57 -2.07 -4.86
C SER A 79 -13.27 -0.82 -5.69
N PRO A 80 -13.13 -0.93 -7.02
CA PRO A 80 -13.02 0.24 -7.88
C PRO A 80 -14.35 0.96 -8.08
N ASP A 81 -15.45 0.36 -7.64
CA ASP A 81 -16.78 1.00 -7.68
C ASP A 81 -16.89 2.03 -6.56
N ARG A 82 -17.04 3.29 -6.94
CA ARG A 82 -17.18 4.42 -6.00
C ARG A 82 -18.38 4.30 -5.06
N ALA A 83 -19.40 3.55 -5.43
CA ALA A 83 -20.56 3.32 -4.58
C ALA A 83 -20.23 2.46 -3.35
N ASP A 84 -19.20 1.60 -3.44
CA ASP A 84 -18.73 0.78 -2.32
C ASP A 84 -17.88 1.60 -1.34
N HIS A 85 -17.09 2.52 -1.85
CA HIS A 85 -16.18 3.39 -1.09
C HIS A 85 -15.43 2.64 0.03
N GLY A 86 -14.78 1.53 -0.37
CA GLY A 86 -14.18 0.65 0.61
C GLY A 86 -13.60 -0.63 0.05
N MET A 87 -13.44 -1.61 0.94
CA MET A 87 -12.99 -2.95 0.58
C MET A 87 -14.08 -4.01 0.75
N ILE A 88 -13.93 -5.07 0.00
CA ILE A 88 -14.80 -6.25 0.02
C ILE A 88 -14.00 -7.40 0.60
N LEU A 89 -14.51 -8.02 1.65
CA LEU A 89 -13.97 -9.22 2.27
C LEU A 89 -14.74 -10.45 1.79
N PHE A 90 -14.01 -11.54 1.54
CA PHE A 90 -14.57 -12.84 1.22
C PHE A 90 -14.42 -13.75 2.44
N THR A 91 -15.51 -13.96 3.17
CA THR A 91 -15.50 -14.73 4.41
C THR A 91 -15.43 -16.25 4.15
N PRO A 92 -14.89 -17.04 5.10
CA PRO A 92 -14.73 -18.50 4.91
C PRO A 92 -16.06 -19.26 4.72
N ASP A 93 -17.18 -18.72 5.18
CA ASP A 93 -18.53 -19.29 4.98
C ASP A 93 -19.19 -18.88 3.65
N GLY A 94 -18.41 -18.21 2.76
CA GLY A 94 -18.86 -17.81 1.42
C GLY A 94 -19.67 -16.53 1.36
N ARG A 95 -19.79 -15.79 2.46
CA ARG A 95 -20.40 -14.46 2.46
C ARG A 95 -19.42 -13.40 1.98
N VAL A 96 -19.99 -12.28 1.55
CA VAL A 96 -19.25 -11.08 1.15
C VAL A 96 -19.61 -9.96 2.11
N GLU A 97 -18.60 -9.36 2.72
CA GLU A 97 -18.75 -8.22 3.63
C GLU A 97 -18.10 -6.99 3.03
N LYS A 98 -18.79 -5.85 3.13
CA LYS A 98 -18.26 -4.55 2.68
C LYS A 98 -17.81 -3.74 3.89
N MET A 99 -16.60 -3.22 3.82
CA MET A 99 -16.04 -2.34 4.84
C MET A 99 -15.73 -0.98 4.25
N HIS A 100 -16.35 0.06 4.81
CA HIS A 100 -16.08 1.44 4.41
C HIS A 100 -14.65 1.85 4.79
N LEU A 101 -13.98 2.63 3.92
CA LEU A 101 -12.66 3.17 4.17
C LEU A 101 -12.69 4.69 4.00
N ASP A 102 -12.32 5.43 5.04
CA ASP A 102 -12.15 6.87 4.95
C ASP A 102 -10.82 7.24 4.28
N VAL A 103 -9.76 6.48 4.56
CA VAL A 103 -8.43 6.73 4.01
C VAL A 103 -7.61 5.44 3.93
N VAL A 104 -6.78 5.36 2.90
CA VAL A 104 -5.79 4.28 2.74
C VAL A 104 -4.39 4.86 2.93
N ILE A 105 -3.55 4.14 3.67
CA ILE A 105 -2.13 4.45 3.82
C ILE A 105 -1.33 3.31 3.19
N PRO A 106 -0.82 3.49 1.97
CA PRO A 106 0.10 2.54 1.37
C PRO A 106 1.43 2.59 2.12
N VAL A 107 1.76 1.54 2.86
CA VAL A 107 3.07 1.32 3.50
C VAL A 107 3.87 0.36 2.61
N LEU A 108 3.70 0.51 1.32
CA LEU A 108 4.33 -0.28 0.27
C LEU A 108 5.61 0.40 -0.20
N HIS A 109 6.58 -0.39 -0.66
CA HIS A 109 7.84 0.10 -1.21
C HIS A 109 8.07 -0.48 -2.61
N GLY A 110 8.70 0.30 -3.49
CA GLY A 110 9.05 -0.11 -4.83
C GLY A 110 7.87 -0.27 -5.80
N LEU A 111 8.03 -1.21 -6.74
CA LEU A 111 7.04 -1.45 -7.81
C LEU A 111 5.65 -1.80 -7.25
N TRP A 112 4.61 -1.36 -7.96
CA TRP A 112 3.18 -1.46 -7.65
C TRP A 112 2.75 -0.70 -6.39
N GLY A 113 3.70 -0.25 -5.54
CA GLY A 113 3.43 0.56 -4.35
C GLY A 113 3.71 2.04 -4.53
N GLU A 114 4.82 2.39 -5.22
CA GLU A 114 5.31 3.76 -5.38
C GLU A 114 5.27 4.26 -6.83
N ASP A 115 4.88 3.44 -7.79
CA ASP A 115 4.90 3.73 -9.24
C ASP A 115 3.59 4.31 -9.79
N GLY A 116 2.60 4.58 -8.94
CA GLY A 116 1.29 5.10 -9.33
C GLY A 116 0.22 4.02 -9.51
N THR A 117 0.57 2.73 -9.46
CA THR A 117 -0.37 1.62 -9.71
C THR A 117 -1.43 1.51 -8.61
N VAL A 118 -1.02 1.41 -7.34
CA VAL A 118 -1.97 1.38 -6.21
C VAL A 118 -2.71 2.70 -6.06
N GLN A 119 -2.05 3.82 -6.33
CA GLN A 119 -2.66 5.14 -6.33
C GLN A 119 -3.78 5.22 -7.39
N GLY A 120 -3.56 4.66 -8.58
CA GLY A 120 -4.58 4.59 -9.63
C GLY A 120 -5.82 3.79 -9.23
N LEU A 121 -5.65 2.68 -8.53
CA LEU A 121 -6.76 1.91 -7.95
C LEU A 121 -7.56 2.76 -6.96
N LEU A 122 -6.89 3.49 -6.08
CA LEU A 122 -7.52 4.32 -5.07
C LEU A 122 -8.24 5.54 -5.67
N GLU A 123 -7.68 6.13 -6.74
CA GLU A 123 -8.35 7.18 -7.53
C GLU A 123 -9.64 6.67 -8.20
N LEU A 124 -9.61 5.46 -8.79
CA LEU A 124 -10.81 4.84 -9.35
C LEU A 124 -11.87 4.61 -8.28
N ALA A 125 -11.47 4.08 -7.13
CA ALA A 125 -12.34 3.81 -5.98
C ALA A 125 -12.89 5.11 -5.34
N GLY A 126 -12.26 6.26 -5.60
CA GLY A 126 -12.60 7.53 -4.96
C GLY A 126 -12.25 7.59 -3.48
N ILE A 127 -11.29 6.78 -3.02
CA ILE A 127 -10.85 6.71 -1.64
C ILE A 127 -9.63 7.61 -1.45
N ALA A 128 -9.64 8.45 -0.43
CA ALA A 128 -8.48 9.27 -0.07
C ALA A 128 -7.29 8.39 0.34
N TYR A 129 -6.07 8.81 0.03
CA TYR A 129 -4.87 8.07 0.43
C TYR A 129 -3.73 9.01 0.81
N VAL A 130 -2.80 8.47 1.58
CA VAL A 130 -1.58 9.19 2.00
C VAL A 130 -0.48 8.90 1.00
N GLY A 131 0.15 9.94 0.48
CA GLY A 131 1.27 9.85 -0.46
C GLY A 131 1.11 10.74 -1.68
N CYS A 132 2.00 10.55 -2.66
CA CYS A 132 1.96 11.26 -3.93
C CYS A 132 0.84 10.74 -4.83
N GLY A 133 0.30 11.61 -5.69
CA GLY A 133 -0.68 11.19 -6.70
C GLY A 133 -0.05 10.36 -7.83
N VAL A 134 -0.89 9.79 -8.69
CA VAL A 134 -0.50 8.86 -9.77
C VAL A 134 0.65 9.39 -10.62
N LEU A 135 0.51 10.61 -11.15
CA LEU A 135 1.53 11.19 -12.06
C LEU A 135 2.88 11.38 -11.35
N ALA A 136 2.87 11.95 -10.14
CA ALA A 136 4.10 12.18 -9.40
C ALA A 136 4.79 10.87 -9.02
N SER A 137 4.05 9.86 -8.58
CA SER A 137 4.56 8.53 -8.28
C SER A 137 5.22 7.90 -9.51
N SER A 138 4.52 7.89 -10.65
CA SER A 138 5.04 7.31 -11.89
C SER A 138 6.31 8.02 -12.40
N VAL A 139 6.31 9.36 -12.41
CA VAL A 139 7.46 10.15 -12.84
C VAL A 139 8.67 9.94 -11.92
N CYS A 140 8.46 9.95 -10.60
CA CYS A 140 9.55 9.78 -9.65
C CYS A 140 10.12 8.36 -9.61
N MET A 141 9.32 7.35 -9.97
CA MET A 141 9.78 5.97 -10.03
C MET A 141 10.71 5.70 -11.21
N ASP A 142 10.54 6.39 -12.33
CA ASP A 142 11.43 6.28 -13.48
C ASP A 142 12.56 7.31 -13.38
N LYS A 143 13.79 6.82 -13.13
CA LYS A 143 14.96 7.69 -12.95
C LYS A 143 15.31 8.52 -14.19
N ALA A 144 15.07 8.00 -15.41
CA ALA A 144 15.34 8.73 -16.64
C ALA A 144 14.35 9.88 -16.81
N VAL A 145 13.06 9.62 -16.56
CA VAL A 145 12.00 10.63 -16.64
C VAL A 145 12.17 11.67 -15.53
N SER A 146 12.42 11.25 -14.28
CA SER A 146 12.61 12.19 -13.17
C SER A 146 13.83 13.10 -13.38
N ASN A 147 14.94 12.57 -13.89
CA ASN A 147 16.12 13.38 -14.20
C ASN A 147 15.87 14.38 -15.33
N ALA A 148 15.15 13.99 -16.39
CA ALA A 148 14.76 14.91 -17.46
C ALA A 148 13.86 16.05 -16.92
N MET A 149 12.97 15.74 -15.97
CA MET A 149 12.14 16.75 -15.31
C MET A 149 12.97 17.68 -14.41
N PHE A 150 13.96 17.15 -13.68
CA PHE A 150 14.87 17.96 -12.87
C PHE A 150 15.69 18.90 -13.74
N GLU A 151 16.26 18.41 -14.86
CA GLU A 151 17.01 19.21 -15.81
C GLU A 151 16.17 20.34 -16.39
N ALA A 152 14.96 20.02 -16.86
CA ALA A 152 14.04 21.00 -17.43
C ALA A 152 13.63 22.12 -16.46
N ASN A 153 13.69 21.84 -15.16
CA ASN A 153 13.33 22.80 -14.10
C ASN A 153 14.55 23.38 -13.36
N GLY A 154 15.77 23.10 -13.82
CA GLY A 154 17.00 23.63 -13.21
C GLY A 154 17.28 23.07 -11.80
N VAL A 155 16.74 21.91 -11.47
CA VAL A 155 17.00 21.23 -10.19
C VAL A 155 18.29 20.42 -10.31
N PRO A 156 19.30 20.66 -9.45
CA PRO A 156 20.55 19.88 -9.48
C PRO A 156 20.25 18.39 -9.21
N HIS A 157 20.81 17.53 -10.03
CA HIS A 157 20.65 16.08 -9.90
C HIS A 157 21.92 15.34 -10.30
N THR A 158 22.03 14.07 -9.92
CA THR A 158 23.15 13.22 -10.34
C THR A 158 22.97 12.76 -11.78
N CYS A 159 24.08 12.72 -12.55
CA CYS A 159 24.05 12.17 -13.89
C CYS A 159 23.71 10.67 -13.85
N LEU A 160 22.75 10.26 -14.68
CA LEU A 160 22.52 8.83 -14.94
C LEU A 160 23.65 8.35 -15.89
N LEU A 161 24.48 7.46 -15.38
CA LEU A 161 25.29 6.64 -16.26
C LEU A 161 24.37 5.62 -16.92
N TYR A 162 24.31 5.62 -18.24
CA TYR A 162 23.56 4.64 -19.04
C TYR A 162 24.21 3.24 -19.03
N THR A 163 24.86 2.87 -17.94
CA THR A 163 25.36 1.52 -17.72
C THR A 163 24.42 0.84 -16.76
N SER A 164 23.91 -0.32 -17.14
CA SER A 164 23.00 -1.20 -16.40
C SER A 164 22.94 -0.88 -14.89
N ASP A 165 21.89 -0.16 -14.49
CA ASP A 165 21.63 0.05 -13.06
C ASP A 165 21.15 -1.28 -12.47
N ALA A 166 21.62 -1.64 -11.28
CA ALA A 166 21.20 -2.84 -10.56
C ALA A 166 19.68 -2.93 -10.38
N ALA A 167 18.95 -1.80 -10.47
CA ALA A 167 17.49 -1.76 -10.48
C ALA A 167 16.87 -2.25 -11.80
N ASP A 168 17.61 -2.22 -12.93
CA ASP A 168 17.15 -2.77 -14.21
C ASP A 168 17.39 -4.28 -14.31
N GLU A 169 18.37 -4.82 -13.60
CA GLU A 169 18.59 -6.27 -13.48
C GLU A 169 17.49 -6.98 -12.69
N ALA A 170 16.78 -6.28 -11.81
CA ALA A 170 15.64 -6.81 -11.07
C ALA A 170 14.34 -6.88 -11.91
N ARG A 171 14.35 -6.38 -13.15
CA ARG A 171 13.20 -6.42 -14.08
C ARG A 171 13.26 -7.53 -15.13
N SER A 172 14.34 -8.32 -15.12
CA SER A 172 14.54 -9.44 -16.06
C SER A 172 14.14 -10.78 -15.47
#